data_505e0df34f1857cfbcc987c707ff30c4
#
_entry.id   505e0df34f1857cfbcc987c707ff30c4
#
_cell.length_a   1.000
_cell.length_b   1.000
_cell.length_c   1.000
_cell.angle_alpha   90.00
_cell.angle_beta   90.00
_cell.angle_gamma   90.00
#
_symmetry.space_group_name_H-M   'P 1'
#
loop_
_entity.id
_entity.type
_entity.pdbx_description
1 polymer ?
#
loop_
_entity_poly.entity_id
_entity_poly.type
_entity_poly.pdbx_seq_one_letter_code
_entity_poly.pdbx_strand_id
1 'polypeptide(L)'
;TPSTNPVATVSFKIILALMTRNSIIISPHPMAKKVCVAAAKAMSEAAVAAGAPDGIIQIVEDPSIPLINALMTDERTDVVVATGGTPVVRSAYRSGNPAIGVGPGNVPVLVDATADLAKTAARIIESKAFDNSILCTNESVVIAEEAIADKLLAAFAREGAYVLKDDERDAVRNAVFPDGHFNTKMVGKDAVWIAEKAGIKVPAITRVLVAPFDLVVPE
;
A
#
# COMPACT_ATOMS: atom_id res chain seq x y z
N THR A 1 7.20 8.48 5.92
CA THR A 1 6.55 7.15 6.02
C THR A 1 5.10 7.23 5.60
N PRO A 2 4.49 6.18 5.01
CA PRO A 2 3.10 6.16 4.57
C PRO A 2 2.11 6.07 5.76
N SER A 3 0.83 6.31 5.48
CA SER A 3 -0.26 6.12 6.45
C SER A 3 -0.83 4.70 6.45
N THR A 4 -0.55 3.90 5.42
CA THR A 4 -1.16 2.58 5.20
C THR A 4 -0.58 1.46 6.07
N ASN A 5 0.71 1.54 6.39
CA ASN A 5 1.42 0.60 7.28
C ASN A 5 2.50 1.33 8.09
N PRO A 6 2.11 2.31 8.91
CA PRO A 6 3.04 3.27 9.50
C PRO A 6 4.04 2.64 10.47
N VAL A 7 3.58 1.79 11.39
CA VAL A 7 4.43 1.17 12.40
C VAL A 7 5.43 0.20 11.77
N ALA A 8 4.97 -0.65 10.84
CA ALA A 8 5.85 -1.58 10.14
C ALA A 8 6.94 -0.82 9.36
N THR A 9 6.58 0.28 8.68
CA THR A 9 7.53 1.10 7.93
C THR A 9 8.55 1.80 8.84
N VAL A 10 8.11 2.36 9.97
CA VAL A 10 9.02 2.94 10.96
C VAL A 10 9.99 1.89 11.47
N SER A 11 9.47 0.74 11.89
CA SER A 11 10.27 -0.31 12.51
C SER A 11 11.34 -0.85 11.56
N PHE A 12 10.96 -1.23 10.32
CA PHE A 12 11.94 -1.78 9.40
C PHE A 12 13.02 -0.76 9.01
N LYS A 13 12.66 0.53 8.82
CA LYS A 13 13.65 1.57 8.49
C LYS A 13 14.61 1.85 9.64
N ILE A 14 14.13 1.85 10.88
CA ILE A 14 14.99 1.94 12.05
C ILE A 14 15.94 0.76 12.11
N ILE A 15 15.45 -0.46 11.94
CA ILE A 15 16.28 -1.68 11.95
C ILE A 15 17.36 -1.58 10.86
N LEU A 16 17.01 -1.21 9.63
CA LEU A 16 17.97 -1.04 8.54
C LEU A 16 19.04 0.01 8.88
N ALA A 17 18.65 1.17 9.41
CA ALA A 17 19.59 2.21 9.80
C ALA A 17 20.57 1.70 10.86
N LEU A 18 20.07 1.07 11.92
CA LEU A 18 20.91 0.53 13.00
C LEU A 18 21.83 -0.59 12.52
N MET A 19 21.33 -1.52 11.69
CA MET A 19 22.14 -2.60 11.11
C MET A 19 23.29 -2.08 10.26
N THR A 20 23.09 -0.96 9.60
CA THR A 20 24.12 -0.30 8.77
C THR A 20 24.89 0.81 9.50
N ARG A 21 24.67 0.95 10.82
CA ARG A 21 25.33 1.94 11.71
C ARG A 21 25.08 3.38 11.29
N ASN A 22 23.88 3.67 10.78
CA ASN A 22 23.46 5.02 10.46
C ASN A 22 22.51 5.57 11.55
N SER A 23 22.52 6.87 11.75
CA SER A 23 21.43 7.58 12.41
C SER A 23 20.24 7.73 11.47
N ILE A 24 19.06 7.94 12.03
CA ILE A 24 17.84 8.10 11.23
C ILE A 24 16.96 9.22 11.78
N ILE A 25 16.47 10.08 10.88
CA ILE A 25 15.41 11.04 11.15
C ILE A 25 14.16 10.59 10.39
N ILE A 26 13.06 10.34 11.12
CA ILE A 26 11.82 9.86 10.56
C ILE A 26 10.82 10.99 10.45
N SER A 27 10.26 11.20 9.26
CA SER A 27 9.08 12.05 9.06
C SER A 27 7.86 11.18 8.77
N PRO A 28 6.87 11.14 9.69
CA PRO A 28 5.66 10.36 9.52
C PRO A 28 4.64 11.09 8.63
N HIS A 29 3.67 10.33 8.10
CA HIS A 29 2.48 10.93 7.50
C HIS A 29 1.66 11.63 8.59
N PRO A 30 1.08 12.82 8.37
CA PRO A 30 0.32 13.56 9.39
C PRO A 30 -0.79 12.75 10.06
N MET A 31 -1.52 11.92 9.31
CA MET A 31 -2.59 11.05 9.83
C MET A 31 -2.08 9.92 10.74
N ALA A 32 -0.81 9.53 10.61
CA ALA A 32 -0.21 8.43 11.36
C ALA A 32 0.86 8.92 12.38
N LYS A 33 1.02 10.24 12.55
CA LYS A 33 2.11 10.81 13.37
C LYS A 33 2.14 10.26 14.79
N LYS A 34 0.99 10.14 15.46
CA LYS A 34 0.94 9.68 16.85
C LYS A 34 1.48 8.27 17.03
N VAL A 35 1.05 7.33 16.20
CA VAL A 35 1.49 5.93 16.28
C VAL A 35 2.94 5.78 15.85
N CYS A 36 3.39 6.53 14.84
CA CYS A 36 4.79 6.52 14.42
C CYS A 36 5.71 7.07 15.52
N VAL A 37 5.31 8.17 16.19
CA VAL A 37 6.09 8.74 17.30
C VAL A 37 6.20 7.75 18.46
N ALA A 38 5.09 7.10 18.84
CA ALA A 38 5.12 6.09 19.90
C ALA A 38 6.04 4.91 19.54
N ALA A 39 5.96 4.40 18.33
CA ALA A 39 6.81 3.31 17.86
C ALA A 39 8.30 3.69 17.83
N ALA A 40 8.63 4.87 17.29
CA ALA A 40 10.01 5.34 17.21
C ALA A 40 10.62 5.59 18.60
N LYS A 41 9.85 6.16 19.54
CA LYS A 41 10.31 6.36 20.92
C LYS A 41 10.60 5.04 21.62
N ALA A 42 9.70 4.06 21.53
CA ALA A 42 9.92 2.73 22.11
C ALA A 42 11.17 2.03 21.52
N MET A 43 11.38 2.15 20.22
CA MET A 43 12.57 1.60 19.57
C MET A 43 13.84 2.35 19.94
N SER A 44 13.78 3.68 20.10
CA SER A 44 14.92 4.49 20.56
C SER A 44 15.32 4.11 21.98
N GLU A 45 14.37 4.00 22.89
CA GLU A 45 14.61 3.56 24.27
C GLU A 45 15.27 2.18 24.34
N ALA A 46 14.75 1.23 23.55
CA ALA A 46 15.32 -0.12 23.45
C ALA A 46 16.74 -0.12 22.88
N ALA A 47 17.00 0.69 21.86
CA ALA A 47 18.33 0.81 21.26
C ALA A 47 19.35 1.39 22.24
N VAL A 48 18.98 2.47 22.94
CA VAL A 48 19.83 3.09 23.96
C VAL A 48 20.11 2.12 25.12
N ALA A 49 19.10 1.40 25.59
CA ALA A 49 19.26 0.38 26.63
C ALA A 49 20.20 -0.77 26.20
N ALA A 50 20.28 -1.04 24.89
CA ALA A 50 21.21 -1.99 24.30
C ALA A 50 22.61 -1.41 23.98
N GLY A 51 22.87 -0.13 24.32
CA GLY A 51 24.16 0.52 24.15
C GLY A 51 24.32 1.38 22.90
N ALA A 52 23.25 1.67 22.18
CA ALA A 52 23.30 2.63 21.08
C ALA A 52 23.45 4.07 21.64
N PRO A 53 24.11 4.97 20.90
CA PRO A 53 24.18 6.38 21.28
C PRO A 53 22.79 7.00 21.36
N ASP A 54 22.58 7.89 22.33
CA ASP A 54 21.35 8.68 22.39
C ASP A 54 21.24 9.59 21.14
N GLY A 55 20.00 9.79 20.68
CA GLY A 55 19.72 10.60 19.50
C GLY A 55 19.96 9.92 18.14
N ILE A 56 20.37 8.63 18.11
CA ILE A 56 20.57 7.90 16.86
C ILE A 56 19.25 7.67 16.09
N ILE A 57 18.13 7.62 16.80
CA ILE A 57 16.79 7.53 16.23
C ILE A 57 16.02 8.79 16.61
N GLN A 58 15.64 9.56 15.61
CA GLN A 58 14.86 10.78 15.78
C GLN A 58 13.57 10.73 14.97
N ILE A 59 12.52 11.39 15.44
CA ILE A 59 11.25 11.48 14.73
C ILE A 59 10.67 12.89 14.81
N VAL A 60 10.17 13.37 13.67
CA VAL A 60 9.44 14.63 13.58
C VAL A 60 8.05 14.43 14.17
N GLU A 61 7.76 15.10 15.27
CA GLU A 61 6.46 14.99 15.95
C GLU A 61 5.35 15.75 15.23
N ASP A 62 5.69 16.87 14.58
CA ASP A 62 4.75 17.67 13.81
C ASP A 62 5.23 17.88 12.37
N PRO A 63 4.99 16.90 11.47
CA PRO A 63 5.47 16.92 10.11
C PRO A 63 4.74 17.98 9.26
N SER A 64 5.51 18.71 8.47
CA SER A 64 5.01 19.66 7.48
C SER A 64 5.79 19.53 6.16
N ILE A 65 5.17 19.91 5.04
CA ILE A 65 5.83 19.85 3.73
C ILE A 65 7.13 20.69 3.70
N PRO A 66 7.15 21.94 4.21
CA PRO A 66 8.40 22.70 4.25
C PRO A 66 9.50 22.02 5.05
N LEU A 67 9.18 21.47 6.23
CA LEU A 67 10.16 20.78 7.07
C LEU A 67 10.70 19.50 6.40
N ILE A 68 9.82 18.71 5.78
CA ILE A 68 10.24 17.50 5.06
C ILE A 68 11.17 17.85 3.90
N ASN A 69 10.84 18.90 3.13
CA ASN A 69 11.70 19.36 2.04
C ASN A 69 13.05 19.85 2.57
N ALA A 70 13.07 20.64 3.65
CA ALA A 70 14.30 21.09 4.27
C ALA A 70 15.20 19.91 4.70
N LEU A 71 14.63 18.88 5.36
CA LEU A 71 15.35 17.67 5.74
C LEU A 71 15.90 16.91 4.52
N MET A 72 15.13 16.79 3.45
CA MET A 72 15.55 16.08 2.24
C MET A 72 16.67 16.80 1.47
N THR A 73 16.72 18.14 1.54
CA THR A 73 17.71 18.95 0.81
C THR A 73 18.90 19.39 1.67
N ASP A 74 18.91 19.07 2.97
CA ASP A 74 20.00 19.42 3.88
C ASP A 74 21.28 18.67 3.49
N GLU A 75 22.41 19.37 3.45
CA GLU A 75 23.71 18.82 3.11
C GLU A 75 24.19 17.72 4.06
N ARG A 76 23.63 17.66 5.28
CA ARG A 76 23.91 16.63 6.29
C ARG A 76 23.09 15.36 6.09
N THR A 77 22.19 15.34 5.11
CA THR A 77 21.40 14.17 4.78
C THR A 77 22.12 13.33 3.73
N ASP A 78 22.75 12.24 4.13
CA ASP A 78 23.52 11.37 3.23
C ASP A 78 22.62 10.57 2.29
N VAL A 79 21.42 10.14 2.75
CA VAL A 79 20.47 9.38 1.94
C VAL A 79 19.04 9.62 2.36
N VAL A 80 18.15 9.76 1.39
CA VAL A 80 16.70 9.89 1.59
C VAL A 80 16.00 8.56 1.25
N VAL A 81 15.34 7.95 2.24
CA VAL A 81 14.52 6.74 2.01
C VAL A 81 13.05 7.10 2.05
N ALA A 82 12.46 7.36 0.89
CA ALA A 82 11.08 7.81 0.74
C ALA A 82 10.14 6.64 0.44
N THR A 83 9.08 6.48 1.26
CA THR A 83 7.98 5.57 0.99
C THR A 83 6.67 6.34 1.08
N GLY A 84 5.90 6.38 -0.01
CA GLY A 84 4.65 7.13 -0.06
C GLY A 84 4.15 7.37 -1.47
N GLY A 85 3.25 8.34 -1.63
CA GLY A 85 2.70 8.70 -2.94
C GLY A 85 3.72 9.31 -3.89
N THR A 86 3.38 9.34 -5.18
CA THR A 86 4.23 9.87 -6.26
C THR A 86 4.82 11.26 -5.95
N PRO A 87 4.10 12.24 -5.36
CA PRO A 87 4.68 13.55 -5.07
C PRO A 87 5.87 13.49 -4.11
N VAL A 88 5.77 12.72 -3.04
CA VAL A 88 6.84 12.59 -2.02
C VAL A 88 8.07 11.89 -2.60
N VAL A 89 7.87 10.86 -3.42
CA VAL A 89 8.96 10.14 -4.07
C VAL A 89 9.66 11.04 -5.09
N ARG A 90 8.91 11.81 -5.87
CA ARG A 90 9.48 12.81 -6.79
C ARG A 90 10.28 13.89 -6.06
N SER A 91 9.79 14.38 -4.92
CA SER A 91 10.53 15.35 -4.10
C SER A 91 11.84 14.77 -3.59
N ALA A 92 11.85 13.50 -3.14
CA ALA A 92 13.06 12.83 -2.71
C ALA A 92 14.10 12.75 -3.84
N TYR A 93 13.70 12.31 -5.04
CA TYR A 93 14.63 12.26 -6.18
C TYR A 93 15.09 13.63 -6.69
N ARG A 94 14.35 14.69 -6.41
CA ARG A 94 14.71 16.07 -6.76
C ARG A 94 15.46 16.82 -5.66
N SER A 95 15.70 16.20 -4.51
CA SER A 95 16.32 16.85 -3.36
C SER A 95 17.80 17.23 -3.58
N GLY A 96 18.45 16.58 -4.52
CA GLY A 96 19.91 16.73 -4.75
C GLY A 96 20.73 15.71 -3.96
N ASN A 97 20.16 15.06 -2.95
CA ASN A 97 20.81 14.00 -2.18
C ASN A 97 20.48 12.60 -2.76
N PRO A 98 21.32 11.59 -2.53
CA PRO A 98 21.02 10.21 -2.88
C PRO A 98 19.65 9.80 -2.32
N ALA A 99 18.80 9.19 -3.16
CA ALA A 99 17.45 8.85 -2.75
C ALA A 99 17.04 7.45 -3.20
N ILE A 100 16.36 6.73 -2.32
CA ILE A 100 15.69 5.45 -2.57
C ILE A 100 14.19 5.66 -2.38
N GLY A 101 13.46 5.70 -3.48
CA GLY A 101 12.02 5.99 -3.48
C GLY A 101 11.18 4.76 -3.78
N VAL A 102 10.14 4.56 -2.97
CA VAL A 102 9.09 3.55 -3.19
C VAL A 102 7.76 4.27 -3.31
N GLY A 103 7.22 4.27 -4.52
CA GLY A 103 5.93 4.88 -4.87
C GLY A 103 4.74 3.93 -4.71
N PRO A 104 3.58 4.30 -5.27
CA PRO A 104 2.40 3.42 -5.34
C PRO A 104 2.75 2.11 -6.04
N GLY A 105 2.37 0.99 -5.42
CA GLY A 105 2.52 -0.33 -5.99
C GLY A 105 1.26 -0.78 -6.71
N ASN A 106 1.44 -1.63 -7.71
CA ASN A 106 0.42 -2.48 -8.28
C ASN A 106 1.00 -3.89 -8.31
N VAL A 107 0.35 -4.82 -7.63
CA VAL A 107 0.86 -6.21 -7.49
C VAL A 107 0.14 -7.10 -8.51
N PRO A 108 0.75 -7.35 -9.68
CA PRO A 108 0.19 -8.27 -10.67
C PRO A 108 0.49 -9.72 -10.30
N VAL A 109 -0.47 -10.60 -10.58
CA VAL A 109 -0.33 -12.05 -10.47
C VAL A 109 -0.57 -12.67 -11.83
N LEU A 110 0.41 -13.36 -12.37
CA LEU A 110 0.26 -14.16 -13.57
C LEU A 110 -0.18 -15.58 -13.20
N VAL A 111 -1.27 -16.03 -13.79
CA VAL A 111 -1.82 -17.38 -13.58
C VAL A 111 -1.85 -18.10 -14.91
N ASP A 112 -1.01 -19.10 -15.07
CA ASP A 112 -0.95 -19.95 -16.26
C ASP A 112 -1.80 -21.23 -16.12
N ALA A 113 -1.91 -21.99 -17.22
CA ALA A 113 -2.73 -23.21 -17.28
C ALA A 113 -2.24 -24.33 -16.34
N THR A 114 -1.02 -24.28 -15.82
CA THR A 114 -0.45 -25.29 -14.90
C THR A 114 -0.79 -25.01 -13.44
N ALA A 115 -1.39 -23.85 -13.14
CA ALA A 115 -1.70 -23.45 -11.77
C ALA A 115 -2.82 -24.30 -11.15
N ASP A 116 -2.69 -24.59 -9.85
CA ASP A 116 -3.80 -25.08 -9.02
C ASP A 116 -4.76 -23.93 -8.75
N LEU A 117 -5.85 -23.85 -9.52
CA LEU A 117 -6.77 -22.72 -9.49
C LEU A 117 -7.48 -22.54 -8.14
N ALA A 118 -7.77 -23.63 -7.42
CA ALA A 118 -8.43 -23.52 -6.11
C ALA A 118 -7.47 -22.91 -5.09
N LYS A 119 -6.25 -23.40 -5.01
CA LYS A 119 -5.20 -22.88 -4.12
C LYS A 119 -4.81 -21.44 -4.49
N THR A 120 -4.73 -21.14 -5.79
CA THR A 120 -4.43 -19.81 -6.30
C THR A 120 -5.51 -18.81 -5.89
N ALA A 121 -6.78 -19.15 -6.11
CA ALA A 121 -7.91 -18.31 -5.73
C ALA A 121 -7.93 -18.05 -4.22
N ALA A 122 -7.80 -19.08 -3.39
CA ALA A 122 -7.77 -18.94 -1.94
C ALA A 122 -6.68 -17.96 -1.48
N ARG A 123 -5.46 -18.09 -1.99
CA ARG A 123 -4.32 -17.22 -1.63
C ARG A 123 -4.51 -15.78 -2.08
N ILE A 124 -4.97 -15.57 -3.31
CA ILE A 124 -5.20 -14.21 -3.84
C ILE A 124 -6.31 -13.52 -3.05
N ILE A 125 -7.43 -14.20 -2.78
CA ILE A 125 -8.54 -13.62 -2.02
C ILE A 125 -8.14 -13.35 -0.57
N GLU A 126 -7.40 -14.25 0.07
CA GLU A 126 -6.90 -14.05 1.43
C GLU A 126 -6.01 -12.81 1.52
N SER A 127 -5.03 -12.69 0.62
CA SER A 127 -4.12 -11.55 0.57
C SER A 127 -4.84 -10.26 0.21
N LYS A 128 -5.71 -10.28 -0.81
CA LYS A 128 -6.45 -9.08 -1.23
C LYS A 128 -7.43 -8.58 -0.18
N ALA A 129 -8.08 -9.48 0.55
CA ALA A 129 -9.02 -9.12 1.61
C ALA A 129 -8.34 -8.70 2.92
N PHE A 130 -7.05 -9.02 3.08
CA PHE A 130 -6.31 -8.68 4.30
C PHE A 130 -6.32 -7.15 4.50
N ASP A 131 -6.78 -6.74 5.69
CA ASP A 131 -6.89 -5.33 6.10
C ASP A 131 -7.60 -4.44 5.05
N ASN A 132 -8.65 -4.98 4.41
CA ASN A 132 -9.41 -4.33 3.35
C ASN A 132 -8.53 -3.77 2.22
N SER A 133 -7.47 -4.50 1.87
CA SER A 133 -6.54 -4.12 0.80
C SER A 133 -5.82 -2.78 0.99
N ILE A 134 -5.60 -2.35 2.23
CA ILE A 134 -4.90 -1.09 2.48
C ILE A 134 -3.39 -1.19 2.25
N LEU A 135 -2.82 -2.41 2.32
CA LEU A 135 -1.39 -2.62 2.13
C LEU A 135 -1.01 -2.54 0.65
N CYS A 136 0.15 -1.92 0.38
CA CYS A 136 0.70 -1.83 -0.97
C CYS A 136 1.18 -3.18 -1.54
N THR A 137 1.19 -4.24 -0.73
CA THR A 137 1.59 -5.60 -1.11
C THR A 137 0.43 -6.53 -1.42
N ASN A 138 -0.83 -6.08 -1.22
CA ASN A 138 -2.00 -6.87 -1.60
C ASN A 138 -2.11 -6.97 -3.13
N GLU A 139 -2.42 -8.15 -3.65
CA GLU A 139 -2.61 -8.37 -5.08
C GLU A 139 -3.70 -7.46 -5.64
N SER A 140 -3.44 -6.83 -6.77
CA SER A 140 -4.34 -5.83 -7.36
C SER A 140 -4.80 -6.17 -8.78
N VAL A 141 -3.97 -6.89 -9.53
CA VAL A 141 -4.28 -7.31 -10.90
C VAL A 141 -4.00 -8.78 -11.06
N VAL A 142 -4.93 -9.51 -11.64
CA VAL A 142 -4.73 -10.91 -12.03
C VAL A 142 -4.72 -10.99 -13.55
N ILE A 143 -3.63 -11.52 -14.10
CA ILE A 143 -3.46 -11.79 -15.52
C ILE A 143 -3.55 -13.30 -15.68
N ALA A 144 -4.61 -13.79 -16.30
CA ALA A 144 -4.85 -15.20 -16.49
C ALA A 144 -4.84 -15.56 -17.99
N GLU A 145 -4.34 -16.75 -18.33
CA GLU A 145 -4.54 -17.29 -19.68
C GLU A 145 -6.04 -17.47 -19.95
N GLU A 146 -6.48 -17.16 -21.17
CA GLU A 146 -7.88 -17.24 -21.59
C GLU A 146 -8.50 -18.61 -21.32
N ALA A 147 -7.73 -19.68 -21.57
CA ALA A 147 -8.18 -21.05 -21.39
C ALA A 147 -8.61 -21.42 -19.95
N ILE A 148 -8.17 -20.66 -18.96
CA ILE A 148 -8.46 -20.91 -17.54
C ILE A 148 -9.26 -19.77 -16.88
N ALA A 149 -9.49 -18.66 -17.56
CA ALA A 149 -10.08 -17.45 -16.98
C ALA A 149 -11.44 -17.72 -16.31
N ASP A 150 -12.36 -18.36 -16.99
CA ASP A 150 -13.69 -18.68 -16.43
C ASP A 150 -13.63 -19.60 -15.20
N LYS A 151 -12.71 -20.59 -15.24
CA LYS A 151 -12.51 -21.51 -14.12
C LYS A 151 -11.92 -20.81 -12.92
N LEU A 152 -11.01 -19.84 -13.15
CA LEU A 152 -10.42 -19.01 -12.11
C LEU A 152 -11.46 -18.08 -11.49
N LEU A 153 -12.30 -17.42 -12.30
CA LEU A 153 -13.41 -16.59 -11.80
C LEU A 153 -14.39 -17.41 -10.95
N ALA A 154 -14.71 -18.64 -11.38
CA ALA A 154 -15.52 -19.54 -10.58
C ALA A 154 -14.84 -19.97 -9.26
N ALA A 155 -13.51 -20.10 -9.26
CA ALA A 155 -12.75 -20.38 -8.05
C ALA A 155 -12.75 -19.17 -7.10
N PHE A 156 -12.56 -17.95 -7.60
CA PHE A 156 -12.68 -16.72 -6.81
C PHE A 156 -14.05 -16.58 -6.14
N ALA A 157 -15.14 -16.87 -6.88
CA ALA A 157 -16.48 -16.81 -6.32
C ALA A 157 -16.68 -17.77 -5.13
N ARG A 158 -16.08 -18.96 -5.17
CA ARG A 158 -16.10 -19.93 -4.05
C ARG A 158 -15.35 -19.42 -2.80
N GLU A 159 -14.35 -18.59 -3.00
CA GLU A 159 -13.55 -17.98 -1.92
C GLU A 159 -14.13 -16.66 -1.40
N GLY A 160 -15.34 -16.29 -1.83
CA GLY A 160 -16.05 -15.11 -1.37
C GLY A 160 -15.80 -13.85 -2.20
N ALA A 161 -15.31 -13.98 -3.42
CA ALA A 161 -15.29 -12.87 -4.35
C ALA A 161 -16.65 -12.70 -5.04
N TYR A 162 -17.00 -11.45 -5.34
CA TYR A 162 -18.11 -11.09 -6.20
C TYR A 162 -17.57 -10.60 -7.55
N VAL A 163 -17.89 -11.33 -8.60
CA VAL A 163 -17.49 -10.96 -9.97
C VAL A 163 -18.51 -9.96 -10.52
N LEU A 164 -18.04 -8.75 -10.80
CA LEU A 164 -18.86 -7.65 -11.30
C LEU A 164 -19.26 -7.89 -12.75
N LYS A 165 -20.52 -7.55 -13.08
CA LYS A 165 -21.01 -7.41 -14.46
C LYS A 165 -20.49 -6.09 -15.05
N ASP A 166 -20.66 -5.89 -16.36
CA ASP A 166 -20.15 -4.71 -17.04
C ASP A 166 -20.70 -3.40 -16.50
N ASP A 167 -22.02 -3.32 -16.28
CA ASP A 167 -22.68 -2.16 -15.68
C ASP A 167 -22.28 -1.92 -14.22
N GLU A 168 -22.11 -2.99 -13.46
CA GLU A 168 -21.64 -2.93 -12.08
C GLU A 168 -20.17 -2.49 -11.99
N ARG A 169 -19.33 -2.95 -12.93
CA ARG A 169 -17.92 -2.54 -13.04
C ARG A 169 -17.80 -1.04 -13.25
N ASP A 170 -18.60 -0.48 -14.18
CA ASP A 170 -18.60 0.95 -14.46
C ASP A 170 -19.12 1.75 -13.25
N ALA A 171 -20.13 1.26 -12.55
CA ALA A 171 -20.63 1.90 -11.33
C ALA A 171 -19.56 1.92 -10.23
N VAL A 172 -18.86 0.81 -9.98
CA VAL A 172 -17.74 0.75 -9.02
C VAL A 172 -16.60 1.67 -9.46
N ARG A 173 -16.23 1.66 -10.75
CA ARG A 173 -15.20 2.54 -11.28
C ARG A 173 -15.51 4.01 -11.01
N ASN A 174 -16.74 4.43 -11.30
CA ASN A 174 -17.16 5.82 -11.09
C ASN A 174 -17.20 6.20 -9.60
N ALA A 175 -17.56 5.27 -8.71
CA ALA A 175 -17.55 5.51 -7.27
C ALA A 175 -16.12 5.63 -6.72
N VAL A 176 -15.19 4.79 -7.22
CA VAL A 176 -13.78 4.77 -6.79
C VAL A 176 -12.96 5.89 -7.44
N PHE A 177 -13.26 6.23 -8.68
CA PHE A 177 -12.57 7.26 -9.46
C PHE A 177 -13.53 8.32 -10.01
N PRO A 178 -14.23 9.09 -9.15
CA PRO A 178 -15.07 10.18 -9.63
C PRO A 178 -14.22 11.18 -10.39
N ASP A 179 -14.67 11.56 -11.58
CA ASP A 179 -13.98 12.49 -12.49
C ASP A 179 -12.53 12.06 -12.81
N GLY A 180 -12.26 10.76 -12.81
CA GLY A 180 -10.92 10.18 -13.03
C GLY A 180 -9.94 10.33 -11.87
N HIS A 181 -10.37 10.87 -10.73
CA HIS A 181 -9.53 11.03 -9.54
C HIS A 181 -9.87 10.01 -8.47
N PHE A 182 -8.84 9.43 -7.85
CA PHE A 182 -9.04 8.43 -6.81
C PHE A 182 -9.73 9.01 -5.56
N ASN A 183 -10.84 8.40 -5.15
CA ASN A 183 -11.58 8.76 -3.96
C ASN A 183 -10.92 8.18 -2.70
N THR A 184 -10.15 8.99 -1.99
CA THR A 184 -9.42 8.57 -0.78
C THR A 184 -10.32 8.06 0.36
N LYS A 185 -11.62 8.36 0.33
CA LYS A 185 -12.59 7.84 1.32
C LYS A 185 -12.88 6.34 1.14
N MET A 186 -12.51 5.77 -0.02
CA MET A 186 -12.63 4.34 -0.31
C MET A 186 -11.50 3.50 0.31
N VAL A 187 -10.40 4.13 0.71
CA VAL A 187 -9.22 3.42 1.26
C VAL A 187 -9.59 2.67 2.54
N GLY A 188 -9.25 1.39 2.60
CA GLY A 188 -9.48 0.56 3.78
C GLY A 188 -10.94 0.20 4.03
N LYS A 189 -11.83 0.42 3.07
CA LYS A 189 -13.23 0.00 3.14
C LYS A 189 -13.40 -1.42 2.62
N ASP A 190 -14.30 -2.18 3.24
CA ASP A 190 -14.62 -3.53 2.80
C ASP A 190 -15.39 -3.54 1.47
N ALA A 191 -15.41 -4.72 0.84
CA ALA A 191 -16.02 -4.90 -0.48
C ALA A 191 -17.52 -4.61 -0.48
N VAL A 192 -18.23 -4.94 0.60
CA VAL A 192 -19.69 -4.71 0.71
C VAL A 192 -19.98 -3.21 0.78
N TRP A 193 -19.20 -2.47 1.59
CA TRP A 193 -19.35 -1.03 1.69
C TRP A 193 -19.05 -0.33 0.35
N ILE A 194 -18.01 -0.77 -0.38
CA ILE A 194 -17.67 -0.21 -1.69
C ILE A 194 -18.80 -0.46 -2.69
N ALA A 195 -19.34 -1.69 -2.73
CA ALA A 195 -20.46 -2.05 -3.58
C ALA A 195 -21.71 -1.22 -3.27
N GLU A 196 -22.05 -1.03 -1.98
CA GLU A 196 -23.16 -0.20 -1.54
C GLU A 196 -23.00 1.25 -2.03
N LYS A 197 -21.81 1.83 -1.93
CA LYS A 197 -21.52 3.19 -2.43
C LYS A 197 -21.60 3.30 -3.94
N ALA A 198 -21.39 2.21 -4.67
CA ALA A 198 -21.62 2.12 -6.11
C ALA A 198 -23.10 1.80 -6.48
N GLY A 199 -23.98 1.63 -5.49
CA GLY A 199 -25.40 1.28 -5.71
C GLY A 199 -25.63 -0.19 -6.05
N ILE A 200 -24.67 -1.07 -5.74
CA ILE A 200 -24.70 -2.50 -6.06
C ILE A 200 -24.99 -3.30 -4.79
N LYS A 201 -25.87 -4.29 -4.91
CA LYS A 201 -26.16 -5.25 -3.82
C LYS A 201 -25.32 -6.50 -4.01
N VAL A 202 -24.48 -6.81 -3.04
CA VAL A 202 -23.65 -8.02 -3.00
C VAL A 202 -23.98 -8.83 -1.72
N PRO A 203 -23.69 -10.13 -1.68
CA PRO A 203 -23.82 -10.92 -0.45
C PRO A 203 -23.00 -10.34 0.69
N ALA A 204 -23.50 -10.38 1.93
CA ALA A 204 -22.79 -9.86 3.10
C ALA A 204 -21.44 -10.55 3.39
N ILE A 205 -21.25 -11.75 2.86
CA ILE A 205 -19.99 -12.51 2.97
C ILE A 205 -18.94 -12.12 1.90
N THR A 206 -19.24 -11.16 1.04
CA THR A 206 -18.32 -10.74 -0.04
C THR A 206 -17.06 -10.14 0.55
N ARG A 207 -15.93 -10.74 0.22
CA ARG A 207 -14.60 -10.34 0.69
C ARG A 207 -13.88 -9.41 -0.30
N VAL A 208 -14.08 -9.64 -1.60
CA VAL A 208 -13.39 -8.94 -2.70
C VAL A 208 -14.36 -8.71 -3.85
N LEU A 209 -14.27 -7.56 -4.51
CA LEU A 209 -14.92 -7.29 -5.80
C LEU A 209 -13.90 -7.57 -6.91
N VAL A 210 -14.29 -8.38 -7.87
CA VAL A 210 -13.47 -8.70 -9.05
C VAL A 210 -14.08 -8.03 -10.27
N ALA A 211 -13.31 -7.18 -10.94
CA ALA A 211 -13.70 -6.49 -12.15
C ALA A 211 -12.97 -7.12 -13.35
N PRO A 212 -13.62 -7.97 -14.16
CA PRO A 212 -13.02 -8.48 -15.39
C PRO A 212 -12.82 -7.37 -16.42
N PHE A 213 -11.66 -7.36 -17.08
CA PHE A 213 -11.35 -6.49 -18.21
C PHE A 213 -10.67 -7.32 -19.29
N ASP A 214 -10.93 -6.99 -20.55
CA ASP A 214 -10.09 -7.46 -21.63
C ASP A 214 -8.72 -6.80 -21.53
N LEU A 215 -7.69 -7.51 -21.97
CA LEU A 215 -6.34 -6.94 -22.01
C LEU A 215 -6.33 -5.81 -23.06
N VAL A 216 -6.40 -4.58 -22.57
CA VAL A 216 -6.22 -3.41 -23.44
C VAL A 216 -4.73 -3.10 -23.47
N VAL A 217 -4.08 -3.42 -24.58
CA VAL A 217 -2.72 -2.94 -24.86
C VAL A 217 -2.89 -1.52 -25.38
N PRO A 218 -2.39 -0.48 -24.71
CA PRO A 218 -2.41 0.86 -25.27
C PRO A 218 -1.59 0.86 -26.57
N GLU A 219 -2.15 1.45 -27.64
CA GLU A 219 -1.42 1.75 -28.86
C GLU A 219 -0.33 2.80 -28.64
#